data_66e3e2bec263fccca5b1388a1e407650
#
_entry.id   66e3e2bec263fccca5b1388a1e407650
#
_cell.length_a   1.000
_cell.length_b   1.000
_cell.length_c   1.000
_cell.angle_alpha   90.00
_cell.angle_beta   90.00
_cell.angle_gamma   90.00
#
_symmetry.space_group_name_H-M   'P 1'
#
loop_
_entity.id
_entity.type
_entity.pdbx_description
1 polymer ?
#
loop_
_entity_poly.entity_id
_entity_poly.type
_entity_poly.pdbx_seq_one_letter_code
_entity_poly.pdbx_strand_id
1 'polypeptide(L)'
;MNRIVVGLDSSENSLRALRWALEEAKLRGAELELVHGFPPPEMVALPAVVTLPSDDELRKAAEDIIDEALEAAGGAGDVPITRTVRSGGAASVLCEVAEGADLLVVGARGLGGFRGLLLGSVSHQVVAHSPCPVVVTVPDQR
;
A
#
# COMPACT_ATOMS: atom_id res chain seq x y z
N MET A 1 -5.20 19.11 9.94
CA MET A 1 -5.26 17.74 10.43
C MET A 1 -4.33 16.87 9.61
N ASN A 2 -3.50 16.09 10.25
CA ASN A 2 -2.49 15.31 9.54
C ASN A 2 -3.00 13.90 9.21
N ARG A 3 -2.90 13.54 7.94
CA ARG A 3 -3.25 12.20 7.45
C ARG A 3 -2.10 11.68 6.58
N ILE A 4 -1.63 10.49 6.91
CA ILE A 4 -0.58 9.81 6.15
C ILE A 4 -1.21 8.58 5.50
N VAL A 5 -0.92 8.36 4.22
CA VAL A 5 -1.40 7.20 3.46
C VAL A 5 -0.21 6.27 3.21
N VAL A 6 -0.39 4.96 3.40
CA VAL A 6 0.65 3.98 3.09
C VAL A 6 0.08 2.85 2.23
N GLY A 7 0.79 2.49 1.17
CA GLY A 7 0.41 1.42 0.28
C GLY A 7 0.99 0.08 0.72
N LEU A 8 0.17 -0.96 0.74
CA LEU A 8 0.55 -2.31 1.18
C LEU A 8 0.26 -3.34 0.08
N ASP A 9 1.19 -4.27 -0.11
CA ASP A 9 1.05 -5.33 -1.13
C ASP A 9 1.58 -6.69 -0.67
N SER A 10 1.71 -6.92 0.62
CA SER A 10 2.30 -8.09 1.27
C SER A 10 3.81 -8.30 1.06
N SER A 11 4.50 -7.37 0.39
CA SER A 11 5.95 -7.46 0.26
C SER A 11 6.67 -6.97 1.51
N GLU A 12 7.92 -7.39 1.68
CA GLU A 12 8.79 -6.88 2.74
C GLU A 12 9.01 -5.38 2.61
N ASN A 13 9.08 -4.88 1.38
CA ASN A 13 9.26 -3.45 1.14
C ASN A 13 8.04 -2.64 1.61
N SER A 14 6.82 -3.13 1.40
CA SER A 14 5.65 -2.44 1.91
C SER A 14 5.53 -2.53 3.43
N LEU A 15 6.00 -3.62 4.04
CA LEU A 15 6.05 -3.73 5.49
C LEU A 15 7.02 -2.72 6.10
N ARG A 16 8.17 -2.52 5.44
CA ARG A 16 9.13 -1.48 5.85
C ARG A 16 8.50 -0.10 5.75
N ALA A 17 7.76 0.16 4.67
CA ALA A 17 7.02 1.40 4.49
C ALA A 17 6.01 1.61 5.62
N LEU A 18 5.28 0.56 5.99
CA LEU A 18 4.31 0.63 7.08
C LEU A 18 4.99 0.96 8.42
N ARG A 19 6.09 0.31 8.73
CA ARG A 19 6.83 0.60 9.97
C ARG A 19 7.29 2.05 10.02
N TRP A 20 7.82 2.55 8.93
CA TRP A 20 8.23 3.95 8.83
C TRP A 20 7.04 4.89 9.03
N ALA A 21 5.93 4.59 8.35
CA ALA A 21 4.73 5.43 8.43
C ALA A 21 4.12 5.44 9.83
N LEU A 22 4.14 4.31 10.53
CA LEU A 22 3.65 4.25 11.91
C LEU A 22 4.46 5.16 12.84
N GLU A 23 5.79 5.14 12.71
CA GLU A 23 6.64 6.01 13.51
C GLU A 23 6.42 7.48 13.18
N GLU A 24 6.31 7.80 11.89
CA GLU A 24 6.07 9.17 11.45
C GLU A 24 4.70 9.68 11.94
N ALA A 25 3.68 8.83 11.89
CA ALA A 25 2.35 9.18 12.39
C ALA A 25 2.39 9.49 13.89
N LYS A 26 3.15 8.73 14.67
CA LYS A 26 3.33 9.01 16.10
C LYS A 26 3.98 10.37 16.32
N LEU A 27 5.04 10.66 15.58
CA LEU A 27 5.78 11.92 15.72
C LEU A 27 4.93 13.12 15.37
N ARG A 28 4.07 13.01 14.37
CA ARG A 28 3.24 14.11 13.90
C ARG A 28 1.87 14.18 14.56
N GLY A 29 1.49 13.16 15.33
CA GLY A 29 0.12 13.06 15.83
C GLY A 29 -0.89 12.88 14.69
N ALA A 30 -0.51 12.14 13.65
CA ALA A 30 -1.32 11.94 12.45
C ALA A 30 -2.11 10.65 12.52
N GLU A 31 -3.21 10.59 11.75
CA GLU A 31 -3.86 9.32 11.47
C GLU A 31 -3.18 8.64 10.28
N LEU A 32 -3.29 7.33 10.22
CA LEU A 32 -2.66 6.53 9.18
C LEU A 32 -3.71 5.74 8.42
N GLU A 33 -3.75 5.92 7.12
CA GLU A 33 -4.65 5.18 6.24
C GLU A 33 -3.87 4.10 5.51
N LEU A 34 -4.25 2.83 5.75
CA LEU A 34 -3.61 1.66 5.15
C LEU A 34 -4.40 1.28 3.89
N VAL A 35 -3.72 1.21 2.75
CA VAL A 35 -4.38 1.09 1.46
C VAL A 35 -3.84 -0.11 0.68
N HIS A 36 -4.75 -0.88 0.11
CA HIS A 36 -4.42 -1.92 -0.86
C HIS A 36 -5.38 -1.84 -2.04
N GLY A 37 -4.82 -1.77 -3.26
CA GLY A 37 -5.58 -1.84 -4.50
C GLY A 37 -5.54 -3.26 -5.04
N PHE A 38 -6.67 -3.81 -5.44
CA PHE A 38 -6.73 -5.14 -6.01
C PHE A 38 -7.31 -5.07 -7.43
N PRO A 39 -6.82 -5.91 -8.37
CA PRO A 39 -7.33 -5.87 -9.73
C PRO A 39 -8.79 -6.31 -9.78
N PRO A 40 -9.63 -5.71 -10.68
CA PRO A 40 -11.00 -6.20 -10.84
C PRO A 40 -11.00 -7.64 -11.38
N PRO A 41 -12.03 -8.45 -11.07
CA PRO A 41 -12.06 -9.86 -11.45
C PRO A 41 -11.81 -10.13 -12.93
N GLU A 42 -12.32 -9.27 -13.81
CA GLU A 42 -12.16 -9.42 -15.26
C GLU A 42 -10.71 -9.22 -15.75
N MET A 43 -9.82 -8.69 -14.90
CA MET A 43 -8.40 -8.49 -15.25
C MET A 43 -7.51 -9.60 -14.70
N VAL A 44 -8.09 -10.56 -13.99
CA VAL A 44 -7.32 -11.70 -13.47
C VAL A 44 -7.24 -12.76 -14.55
N ALA A 45 -6.00 -13.14 -14.94
CA ALA A 45 -5.79 -14.17 -15.95
C ALA A 45 -5.96 -15.54 -15.30
N LEU A 46 -7.09 -16.21 -15.60
CA LEU A 46 -7.40 -17.53 -15.06
C LEU A 46 -7.68 -18.51 -16.20
N PRO A 47 -7.43 -19.82 -16.00
CA PRO A 47 -7.88 -20.83 -16.95
C PRO A 47 -9.39 -20.79 -17.14
N ALA A 48 -9.86 -21.12 -18.35
CA ALA A 48 -11.27 -21.00 -18.69
C ALA A 48 -12.20 -21.85 -17.83
N VAL A 49 -11.67 -22.88 -17.17
CA VAL A 49 -12.45 -23.79 -16.34
C VAL A 49 -12.51 -23.38 -14.87
N VAL A 50 -11.86 -22.29 -14.51
CA VAL A 50 -11.81 -21.81 -13.12
C VAL A 50 -12.82 -20.69 -12.94
N THR A 51 -13.61 -20.77 -11.88
CA THR A 51 -14.54 -19.70 -11.52
C THR A 51 -13.76 -18.48 -11.04
N LEU A 52 -14.09 -17.32 -11.58
CA LEU A 52 -13.46 -16.07 -11.13
C LEU A 52 -13.86 -15.77 -9.68
N PRO A 53 -12.93 -15.27 -8.85
CA PRO A 53 -13.30 -14.83 -7.50
C PRO A 53 -14.29 -13.66 -7.57
N SER A 54 -15.21 -13.63 -6.61
CA SER A 54 -16.16 -12.53 -6.51
C SER A 54 -15.48 -11.27 -6.00
N ASP A 55 -16.13 -10.13 -6.21
CA ASP A 55 -15.64 -8.87 -5.67
C ASP A 55 -15.49 -8.94 -4.15
N ASP A 56 -16.44 -9.58 -3.46
CA ASP A 56 -16.38 -9.74 -2.01
C ASP A 56 -15.19 -10.58 -1.57
N GLU A 57 -14.87 -11.65 -2.31
CA GLU A 57 -13.71 -12.48 -2.01
C GLU A 57 -12.41 -11.72 -2.22
N LEU A 58 -12.31 -10.93 -3.28
CA LEU A 58 -11.13 -10.10 -3.55
C LEU A 58 -10.97 -9.02 -2.50
N ARG A 59 -12.08 -8.40 -2.08
CA ARG A 59 -12.07 -7.37 -1.05
C ARG A 59 -11.63 -7.95 0.30
N LYS A 60 -12.12 -9.12 0.65
CA LYS A 60 -11.72 -9.81 1.89
C LYS A 60 -10.24 -10.14 1.86
N ALA A 61 -9.72 -10.64 0.75
CA ALA A 61 -8.30 -10.95 0.62
C ALA A 61 -7.45 -9.67 0.78
N ALA A 62 -7.91 -8.55 0.23
CA ALA A 62 -7.23 -7.26 0.37
C ALA A 62 -7.21 -6.78 1.83
N GLU A 63 -8.32 -6.94 2.54
CA GLU A 63 -8.39 -6.61 3.96
C GLU A 63 -7.44 -7.45 4.79
N ASP A 64 -7.33 -8.75 4.45
CA ASP A 64 -6.41 -9.65 5.13
C ASP A 64 -4.95 -9.24 4.92
N ILE A 65 -4.59 -8.76 3.73
CA ILE A 65 -3.25 -8.24 3.46
C ILE A 65 -2.93 -7.06 4.39
N ILE A 66 -3.87 -6.15 4.56
CA ILE A 66 -3.69 -5.01 5.45
C ILE A 66 -3.55 -5.47 6.91
N ASP A 67 -4.42 -6.35 7.36
CA ASP A 67 -4.42 -6.81 8.74
C ASP A 67 -3.15 -7.61 9.07
N GLU A 68 -2.69 -8.46 8.16
CA GLU A 68 -1.45 -9.20 8.33
C GLU A 68 -0.23 -8.28 8.40
N ALA A 69 -0.20 -7.25 7.55
CA ALA A 69 0.89 -6.28 7.57
C ALA A 69 0.93 -5.52 8.89
N LEU A 70 -0.22 -5.09 9.39
CA LEU A 70 -0.29 -4.35 10.64
C LEU A 70 0.14 -5.23 11.82
N GLU A 71 -0.27 -6.49 11.83
CA GLU A 71 0.16 -7.44 12.84
C GLU A 71 1.67 -7.67 12.79
N ALA A 72 2.23 -7.85 11.59
CA ALA A 72 3.66 -8.04 11.41
C ALA A 72 4.46 -6.81 11.84
N ALA A 73 3.88 -5.62 11.76
CA ALA A 73 4.52 -4.39 12.20
C ALA A 73 4.42 -4.17 13.72
N GLY A 74 3.75 -5.06 14.44
CA GLY A 74 3.58 -4.95 15.90
C GLY A 74 2.33 -4.21 16.34
N GLY A 75 1.41 -3.94 15.42
CA GLY A 75 0.17 -3.22 15.71
C GLY A 75 0.31 -1.72 15.61
N ALA A 76 -0.79 -1.02 15.77
CA ALA A 76 -0.86 0.43 15.59
C ALA A 76 -0.47 1.25 16.82
N GLY A 77 -0.49 0.63 18.00
CA GLY A 77 -0.33 1.40 19.24
C GLY A 77 -1.44 2.43 19.36
N ASP A 78 -1.08 3.67 19.62
CA ASP A 78 -2.04 4.77 19.75
C ASP A 78 -2.34 5.51 18.45
N VAL A 79 -1.78 5.05 17.32
CA VAL A 79 -2.01 5.70 16.02
C VAL A 79 -3.40 5.34 15.51
N PRO A 80 -4.27 6.34 15.21
CA PRO A 80 -5.57 6.05 14.60
C PRO A 80 -5.39 5.44 13.21
N ILE A 81 -6.07 4.35 12.94
CA ILE A 81 -5.93 3.58 11.70
C ILE A 81 -7.23 3.56 10.92
N THR A 82 -7.15 3.84 9.63
CA THR A 82 -8.23 3.61 8.66
C THR A 82 -7.74 2.60 7.65
N ARG A 83 -8.60 1.68 7.24
CA ARG A 83 -8.31 0.67 6.22
C ARG A 83 -9.11 0.98 4.97
N THR A 84 -8.43 1.01 3.83
CA THR A 84 -9.09 1.28 2.54
C THR A 84 -8.65 0.25 1.51
N VAL A 85 -9.62 -0.47 0.96
CA VAL A 85 -9.37 -1.41 -0.14
C VAL A 85 -10.23 -0.98 -1.31
N ARG A 86 -9.64 -0.95 -2.51
CA ARG A 86 -10.34 -0.54 -3.73
C ARG A 86 -9.92 -1.42 -4.90
N SER A 87 -10.87 -1.62 -5.81
CA SER A 87 -10.59 -2.24 -7.09
C SER A 87 -9.84 -1.25 -7.99
N GLY A 88 -8.77 -1.71 -8.62
CA GLY A 88 -7.99 -0.89 -9.53
C GLY A 88 -6.50 -1.17 -9.39
N GLY A 89 -5.70 -0.56 -10.27
CA GLY A 89 -4.25 -0.65 -10.20
C GLY A 89 -3.71 0.04 -8.95
N ALA A 90 -2.66 -0.52 -8.36
CA ALA A 90 -2.15 -0.03 -7.08
C ALA A 90 -1.76 1.45 -7.12
N ALA A 91 -1.03 1.88 -8.14
CA ALA A 91 -0.59 3.28 -8.24
C ALA A 91 -1.77 4.23 -8.38
N SER A 92 -2.77 3.87 -9.19
CA SER A 92 -3.95 4.68 -9.41
C SER A 92 -4.77 4.82 -8.13
N VAL A 93 -4.98 3.70 -7.42
CA VAL A 93 -5.72 3.69 -6.16
C VAL A 93 -5.01 4.57 -5.13
N LEU A 94 -3.69 4.42 -5.00
CA LEU A 94 -2.91 5.19 -4.03
C LEU A 94 -2.97 6.69 -4.32
N CYS A 95 -2.85 7.09 -5.57
CA CYS A 95 -2.93 8.52 -5.92
C CYS A 95 -4.32 9.08 -5.65
N GLU A 96 -5.38 8.33 -5.91
CA GLU A 96 -6.74 8.78 -5.60
C GLU A 96 -6.95 8.93 -4.09
N VAL A 97 -6.54 7.95 -3.31
CA VAL A 97 -6.71 7.98 -1.85
C VAL A 97 -5.85 9.08 -1.23
N ALA A 98 -4.70 9.37 -1.81
CA ALA A 98 -3.77 10.37 -1.29
C ALA A 98 -4.23 11.81 -1.51
N GLU A 99 -5.30 12.05 -2.25
CA GLU A 99 -5.82 13.41 -2.41
C GLU A 99 -6.18 14.01 -1.06
N GLY A 100 -5.61 15.18 -0.77
CA GLY A 100 -5.81 15.84 0.51
C GLY A 100 -4.99 15.28 1.67
N ALA A 101 -4.19 14.25 1.43
CA ALA A 101 -3.28 13.72 2.44
C ALA A 101 -2.04 14.61 2.57
N ASP A 102 -1.38 14.52 3.71
CA ASP A 102 -0.14 15.25 3.96
C ASP A 102 1.08 14.50 3.46
N LEU A 103 0.97 13.18 3.33
CA LEU A 103 2.09 12.32 2.95
C LEU A 103 1.58 10.99 2.41
N LEU A 104 2.26 10.49 1.37
CA LEU A 104 2.03 9.15 0.83
C LEU A 104 3.33 8.36 0.96
N VAL A 105 3.28 7.18 1.57
CA VAL A 105 4.45 6.34 1.82
C VAL A 105 4.32 5.04 1.05
N VAL A 106 5.35 4.68 0.32
CA VAL A 106 5.41 3.42 -0.43
C VAL A 106 6.79 2.80 -0.31
N GLY A 107 6.87 1.48 -0.47
CA GLY A 107 8.16 0.83 -0.61
C GLY A 107 8.74 1.06 -2.00
N ALA A 108 10.04 1.04 -2.12
CA ALA A 108 10.74 1.28 -3.39
C ALA A 108 10.36 0.24 -4.44
N ARG A 109 10.12 -1.01 -4.04
CA ARG A 109 9.75 -2.11 -4.92
C ARG A 109 8.67 -2.95 -4.23
N GLY A 110 7.75 -3.48 -5.04
CA GLY A 110 6.75 -4.41 -4.55
C GLY A 110 7.09 -5.84 -4.94
N LEU A 111 6.07 -6.67 -5.01
CA LEU A 111 6.21 -8.06 -5.45
C LEU A 111 6.62 -8.11 -6.92
N GLY A 112 7.55 -8.98 -7.26
CA GLY A 112 7.95 -9.25 -8.64
C GLY A 112 8.83 -8.20 -9.30
N GLY A 113 9.36 -7.24 -8.56
CA GLY A 113 10.26 -6.24 -9.13
C GLY A 113 11.62 -6.83 -9.52
N PHE A 114 12.25 -6.27 -10.56
CA PHE A 114 13.60 -6.69 -10.96
C PHE A 114 14.64 -6.23 -9.95
N ARG A 115 15.61 -7.10 -9.70
CA ARG A 115 16.79 -6.70 -8.94
C ARG A 115 17.55 -5.64 -9.73
N GLY A 116 18.03 -4.63 -9.06
CA GLY A 116 18.81 -3.57 -9.68
C GLY A 116 17.97 -2.38 -10.13
N LEU A 117 16.65 -2.49 -10.14
CA LEU A 117 15.81 -1.31 -10.35
C LEU A 117 15.77 -0.50 -9.06
N LEU A 118 15.96 0.81 -9.18
CA LEU A 118 15.91 1.72 -8.05
C LEU A 118 14.48 1.81 -7.50
N LEU A 119 13.50 1.90 -8.42
CA LEU A 119 12.08 1.95 -8.08
C LEU A 119 11.33 0.89 -8.85
N GLY A 120 10.31 0.30 -8.22
CA GLY A 120 9.38 -0.59 -8.89
C GLY A 120 8.35 0.20 -9.70
N SER A 121 7.49 -0.51 -10.43
CA SER A 121 6.51 0.12 -11.29
C SER A 121 5.52 0.97 -10.50
N VAL A 122 5.02 0.49 -9.37
CA VAL A 122 4.07 1.23 -8.54
C VAL A 122 4.72 2.47 -7.94
N SER A 123 5.88 2.34 -7.30
CA SER A 123 6.55 3.48 -6.68
C SER A 123 6.95 4.53 -7.71
N HIS A 124 7.41 4.11 -8.89
CA HIS A 124 7.74 5.04 -9.98
C HIS A 124 6.51 5.85 -10.42
N GLN A 125 5.37 5.20 -10.63
CA GLN A 125 4.14 5.87 -11.03
C GLN A 125 3.60 6.78 -9.93
N VAL A 126 3.68 6.34 -8.68
CA VAL A 126 3.24 7.13 -7.53
C VAL A 126 4.07 8.41 -7.41
N VAL A 127 5.39 8.31 -7.54
CA VAL A 127 6.27 9.50 -7.49
C VAL A 127 5.91 10.47 -8.60
N ALA A 128 5.62 9.97 -9.81
CA ALA A 128 5.31 10.81 -10.96
C ALA A 128 3.93 11.49 -10.86
N HIS A 129 2.96 10.87 -10.19
CA HIS A 129 1.56 11.31 -10.25
C HIS A 129 0.91 11.64 -8.91
N SER A 130 1.62 11.53 -7.81
CA SER A 130 1.03 11.76 -6.49
C SER A 130 0.57 13.21 -6.31
N PRO A 131 -0.63 13.42 -5.70
CA PRO A 131 -1.12 14.76 -5.38
C PRO A 131 -0.49 15.36 -4.12
N CYS A 132 0.38 14.62 -3.42
CA CYS A 132 1.00 15.07 -2.19
C CYS A 132 2.45 14.60 -2.12
N PRO A 133 3.26 15.07 -1.15
CA PRO A 133 4.62 14.57 -0.98
C PRO A 133 4.67 13.06 -0.78
N VAL A 134 5.69 12.42 -1.34
CA VAL A 134 5.87 10.98 -1.30
C VAL A 134 7.17 10.62 -0.58
N VAL A 135 7.08 9.66 0.32
CA VAL A 135 8.26 9.02 0.89
C VAL A 135 8.36 7.62 0.30
N VAL A 136 9.53 7.30 -0.24
CA VAL A 136 9.82 5.97 -0.77
C VAL A 136 10.84 5.34 0.18
N THR A 137 10.45 4.26 0.84
CA THR A 137 11.38 3.55 1.73
C THR A 137 12.19 2.55 0.93
N VAL A 138 13.49 2.54 1.17
CA VAL A 138 14.41 1.66 0.43
C VAL A 138 14.90 0.53 1.32
N PRO A 139 15.22 -0.64 0.73
CA PRO A 139 15.79 -1.74 1.51
C PRO A 139 17.11 -1.33 2.15
N ASP A 140 17.40 -1.95 3.29
CA ASP A 140 18.69 -1.80 3.92
C ASP A 140 19.75 -2.39 2.98
N GLN A 141 20.82 -1.65 2.73
CA GLN A 141 21.82 -2.04 1.73
C GLN A 141 22.99 -2.86 2.30
N ARG A 142 22.80 -3.39 3.47
CA ARG A 142 23.83 -4.22 4.09
C ARG A 142 23.77 -5.65 3.60
#